data_1488292d5f10f3fecd557e09517d28bc
#
_entry.id   1488292d5f10f3fecd557e09517d28bc
#
_cell.length_a   1.000
_cell.length_b   1.000
_cell.length_c   1.000
_cell.angle_alpha   90.00
_cell.angle_beta   90.00
_cell.angle_gamma   90.00
#
_symmetry.space_group_name_H-M   'P 1'
#
loop_
_entity.id
_entity.type
_entity.pdbx_description
1 polymer ?
#
loop_
_entity_poly.entity_id
_entity_poly.type
_entity_poly.pdbx_seq_one_letter_code
_entity_poly.pdbx_strand_id
1 'polypeptide(L)'
;MRALTPLTLLRTLALSLALGLALALAWLGSARAQDVLPVPELTARVIDQTGTLQPDQSAALEAKLAAFEAEAGPQIVLLLVPATAPEDIAAYAQRVADTWKIGRREVGDGVLVVVAKDERRVRIEVAKALEGAIPDLAARQIIDQSIRPAFRANDYAGGLEAALDQLIARIRGEALPAPTVRGKAQPGLQLEELAMFFFVAVPIIGA
;
A
#
# COMPACT_ATOMS: atom_id res chain seq x y z
N MET A 1 51.17 39.63 -42.26
CA MET A 1 50.10 39.50 -41.20
C MET A 1 48.77 39.99 -41.77
N ARG A 2 47.84 39.08 -42.06
CA ARG A 2 46.48 39.45 -42.60
C ARG A 2 45.62 39.94 -41.46
N ALA A 3 45.32 41.21 -41.47
CA ALA A 3 44.37 41.78 -40.50
C ALA A 3 43.01 41.14 -40.72
N LEU A 4 42.44 40.54 -39.66
CA LEU A 4 41.10 40.00 -39.66
C LEU A 4 40.13 41.17 -39.83
N THR A 5 39.29 41.10 -40.84
CA THR A 5 38.25 42.13 -41.04
C THR A 5 37.24 42.11 -39.91
N PRO A 6 36.67 43.26 -39.50
CA PRO A 6 35.70 43.33 -38.38
C PRO A 6 34.50 42.40 -38.60
N LEU A 7 34.17 42.07 -39.83
CA LEU A 7 33.08 41.16 -40.19
C LEU A 7 33.39 39.70 -39.83
N THR A 8 34.69 39.27 -39.94
CA THR A 8 35.10 37.89 -39.55
C THR A 8 35.14 37.73 -38.05
N LEU A 9 35.53 38.74 -37.30
CA LEU A 9 35.47 38.74 -35.83
C LEU A 9 34.06 38.66 -35.32
N LEU A 10 33.12 39.40 -35.92
CA LEU A 10 31.69 39.35 -35.51
C LEU A 10 31.06 37.96 -35.78
N ARG A 11 31.41 37.34 -36.90
CA ARG A 11 30.92 35.98 -37.25
C ARG A 11 31.50 34.91 -36.32
N THR A 12 32.75 34.97 -35.94
CA THR A 12 33.33 34.00 -34.99
C THR A 12 32.74 34.16 -33.59
N LEU A 13 32.49 35.38 -33.15
CA LEU A 13 31.85 35.65 -31.87
C LEU A 13 30.39 35.14 -31.84
N ALA A 14 29.65 35.34 -32.91
CA ALA A 14 28.27 34.83 -33.03
C ALA A 14 28.21 33.29 -33.05
N LEU A 15 29.14 32.64 -33.74
CA LEU A 15 29.21 31.17 -33.78
C LEU A 15 29.58 30.59 -32.41
N SER A 16 30.53 31.18 -31.71
CA SER A 16 30.93 30.71 -30.37
C SER A 16 29.80 30.89 -29.35
N LEU A 17 29.02 31.98 -29.43
CA LEU A 17 27.89 32.21 -28.58
C LEU A 17 26.75 31.22 -28.88
N ALA A 18 26.46 30.95 -30.14
CA ALA A 18 25.46 29.97 -30.57
C ALA A 18 25.84 28.54 -30.13
N LEU A 19 27.12 28.15 -30.25
CA LEU A 19 27.63 26.87 -29.82
C LEU A 19 27.56 26.73 -28.30
N GLY A 20 27.89 27.78 -27.55
CA GLY A 20 27.80 27.82 -26.10
C GLY A 20 26.34 27.67 -25.62
N LEU A 21 25.40 28.36 -26.28
CA LEU A 21 23.99 28.27 -26.00
C LEU A 21 23.41 26.88 -26.31
N ALA A 22 23.84 26.28 -27.44
CA ALA A 22 23.41 24.92 -27.80
C ALA A 22 23.91 23.87 -26.81
N LEU A 23 25.18 23.99 -26.35
CA LEU A 23 25.74 23.14 -25.30
C LEU A 23 24.99 23.31 -23.98
N ALA A 24 24.70 24.53 -23.57
CA ALA A 24 23.89 24.80 -22.34
C ALA A 24 22.49 24.22 -22.41
N LEU A 25 21.82 24.32 -23.57
CA LEU A 25 20.49 23.71 -23.79
C LEU A 25 20.56 22.19 -23.81
N ALA A 26 21.62 21.57 -24.31
CA ALA A 26 21.83 20.13 -24.28
C ALA A 26 21.98 19.59 -22.84
N TRP A 27 22.59 20.38 -21.95
CA TRP A 27 22.71 20.03 -20.53
C TRP A 27 21.37 20.15 -19.75
N LEU A 28 20.51 21.06 -20.13
CA LEU A 28 19.18 21.21 -19.53
C LEU A 28 18.22 20.07 -19.90
N GLY A 29 18.43 19.40 -21.04
CA GLY A 29 17.59 18.30 -21.51
C GLY A 29 17.82 16.96 -20.80
N SER A 30 18.79 16.85 -19.88
CA SER A 30 19.14 15.58 -19.21
C SER A 30 18.53 15.39 -17.84
N ALA A 31 17.66 16.30 -17.36
CA ALA A 31 16.88 16.10 -16.16
C ALA A 31 15.79 15.05 -16.45
N ARG A 32 16.16 13.76 -16.45
CA ARG A 32 15.17 12.68 -16.37
C ARG A 32 14.51 12.80 -15.02
N ALA A 33 13.20 13.10 -15.00
CA ALA A 33 12.40 12.83 -13.84
C ALA A 33 12.54 11.33 -13.56
N GLN A 34 13.11 10.97 -12.41
CA GLN A 34 13.13 9.57 -11.98
C GLN A 34 11.66 9.17 -11.78
N ASP A 35 11.21 8.15 -12.51
CA ASP A 35 9.86 7.63 -12.33
C ASP A 35 9.72 7.05 -10.92
N VAL A 36 8.65 7.42 -10.25
CA VAL A 36 8.32 6.85 -8.94
C VAL A 36 7.96 5.37 -9.09
N LEU A 37 8.26 4.56 -8.06
CA LEU A 37 7.93 3.15 -8.07
C LEU A 37 6.41 2.96 -8.25
N PRO A 38 5.94 2.21 -9.26
CA PRO A 38 4.51 1.96 -9.44
C PRO A 38 3.93 1.20 -8.25
N VAL A 39 2.65 1.43 -7.96
CA VAL A 39 1.92 0.67 -6.95
C VAL A 39 1.62 -0.72 -7.54
N PRO A 40 2.05 -1.82 -6.89
CA PRO A 40 1.73 -3.16 -7.37
C PRO A 40 0.24 -3.49 -7.20
N GLU A 41 -0.23 -4.55 -7.84
CA GLU A 41 -1.57 -5.07 -7.59
C GLU A 41 -1.66 -5.72 -6.21
N LEU A 42 -2.78 -5.51 -5.52
CA LEU A 42 -3.09 -6.17 -4.25
C LEU A 42 -3.59 -7.60 -4.51
N THR A 43 -2.66 -8.53 -4.63
CA THR A 43 -2.96 -9.94 -4.95
C THR A 43 -3.03 -10.83 -3.70
N ALA A 44 -2.41 -10.41 -2.61
CA ALA A 44 -2.32 -11.15 -1.35
C ALA A 44 -2.13 -10.16 -0.18
N ARG A 45 -2.19 -10.66 1.04
CA ARG A 45 -1.86 -9.85 2.24
C ARG A 45 -0.36 -9.72 2.46
N VAL A 46 0.42 -10.61 1.88
CA VAL A 46 1.89 -10.56 1.90
C VAL A 46 2.39 -10.51 0.46
N ILE A 47 2.93 -9.36 0.06
CA ILE A 47 3.50 -9.11 -1.26
C ILE A 47 4.99 -8.83 -1.09
N ASP A 48 5.81 -9.80 -1.47
CA ASP A 48 7.27 -9.68 -1.41
C ASP A 48 7.87 -9.63 -2.82
N GLN A 49 8.19 -8.42 -3.28
CA GLN A 49 8.86 -8.17 -4.56
C GLN A 49 10.38 -8.34 -4.47
N THR A 50 10.91 -8.62 -3.28
CA THR A 50 12.35 -8.69 -3.02
C THR A 50 12.88 -10.12 -2.89
N GLY A 51 11.99 -11.11 -2.77
CA GLY A 51 12.36 -12.48 -2.47
C GLY A 51 13.09 -12.62 -1.12
N THR A 52 12.77 -11.75 -0.17
CA THR A 52 13.39 -11.75 1.17
C THR A 52 12.85 -12.85 2.06
N LEU A 53 11.54 -13.12 1.94
CA LEU A 53 10.87 -14.16 2.70
C LEU A 53 10.96 -15.50 1.96
N GLN A 54 11.23 -16.59 2.70
CA GLN A 54 11.07 -17.91 2.14
C GLN A 54 9.58 -18.21 1.87
N PRO A 55 9.25 -19.11 0.94
CA PRO A 55 7.86 -19.42 0.59
C PRO A 55 7.00 -19.88 1.79
N ASP A 56 7.57 -20.64 2.70
CA ASP A 56 6.91 -21.11 3.93
C ASP A 56 6.69 -19.96 4.93
N GLN A 57 7.65 -19.04 5.05
CA GLN A 57 7.51 -17.83 5.88
C GLN A 57 6.43 -16.91 5.34
N SER A 58 6.43 -16.67 4.03
CA SER A 58 5.39 -15.87 3.39
C SER A 58 4.00 -16.48 3.57
N ALA A 59 3.88 -17.80 3.39
CA ALA A 59 2.63 -18.53 3.57
C ALA A 59 2.15 -18.49 5.04
N ALA A 60 3.05 -18.60 6.00
CA ALA A 60 2.70 -18.51 7.42
C ALA A 60 2.17 -17.11 7.80
N LEU A 61 2.85 -16.06 7.34
CA LEU A 61 2.40 -14.66 7.56
C LEU A 61 1.05 -14.41 6.87
N GLU A 62 0.87 -14.87 5.62
CA GLU A 62 -0.40 -14.77 4.90
C GLU A 62 -1.55 -15.45 5.65
N ALA A 63 -1.32 -16.68 6.14
CA ALA A 63 -2.31 -17.43 6.90
C ALA A 63 -2.69 -16.71 8.22
N LYS A 64 -1.69 -16.17 8.94
CA LYS A 64 -1.90 -15.38 10.16
C LYS A 64 -2.79 -14.16 9.89
N LEU A 65 -2.48 -13.41 8.84
CA LEU A 65 -3.22 -12.19 8.48
C LEU A 65 -4.63 -12.52 7.99
N ALA A 66 -4.80 -13.59 7.20
CA ALA A 66 -6.10 -14.06 6.74
C ALA A 66 -7.00 -14.51 7.92
N ALA A 67 -6.44 -15.23 8.88
CA ALA A 67 -7.17 -15.67 10.08
C ALA A 67 -7.60 -14.46 10.92
N PHE A 68 -6.71 -13.48 11.11
CA PHE A 68 -7.03 -12.26 11.85
C PHE A 68 -8.14 -11.45 11.18
N GLU A 69 -8.07 -11.24 9.86
CA GLU A 69 -9.10 -10.53 9.11
C GLU A 69 -10.47 -11.24 9.22
N ALA A 70 -10.47 -12.58 9.10
CA ALA A 70 -11.70 -13.36 9.21
C ALA A 70 -12.32 -13.30 10.62
N GLU A 71 -11.50 -13.24 11.67
CA GLU A 71 -11.94 -13.19 13.08
C GLU A 71 -12.39 -11.77 13.48
N ALA A 72 -11.58 -10.76 13.18
CA ALA A 72 -11.72 -9.41 13.73
C ALA A 72 -12.28 -8.39 12.74
N GLY A 73 -12.08 -8.60 11.44
CA GLY A 73 -12.53 -7.73 10.35
C GLY A 73 -11.48 -6.77 9.79
N PRO A 74 -10.59 -6.13 10.57
CA PRO A 74 -9.53 -5.28 10.05
C PRO A 74 -8.55 -6.03 9.16
N GLN A 75 -8.08 -5.35 8.10
CA GLN A 75 -7.12 -5.92 7.16
C GLN A 75 -5.72 -5.37 7.40
N ILE A 76 -4.73 -6.25 7.51
CA ILE A 76 -3.31 -5.88 7.55
C ILE A 76 -2.64 -6.43 6.29
N VAL A 77 -1.83 -5.61 5.62
CA VAL A 77 -1.09 -5.99 4.42
C VAL A 77 0.39 -5.67 4.61
N LEU A 78 1.26 -6.60 4.21
CA LEU A 78 2.70 -6.44 4.13
C LEU A 78 3.13 -6.25 2.69
N LEU A 79 3.94 -5.22 2.44
CA LEU A 79 4.54 -4.96 1.14
C LEU A 79 6.05 -4.79 1.30
N LEU A 80 6.82 -5.70 0.72
CA LEU A 80 8.27 -5.60 0.64
C LEU A 80 8.66 -5.20 -0.78
N VAL A 81 9.37 -4.08 -0.91
CA VAL A 81 9.90 -3.54 -2.18
C VAL A 81 11.41 -3.33 -2.06
N PRO A 82 12.16 -3.33 -3.17
CA PRO A 82 13.59 -3.06 -3.13
C PRO A 82 13.88 -1.66 -2.57
N ALA A 83 13.30 -0.64 -3.16
CA ALA A 83 13.48 0.77 -2.80
C ALA A 83 12.24 1.58 -3.17
N THR A 84 12.03 2.72 -2.51
CA THR A 84 10.96 3.67 -2.85
C THR A 84 11.50 4.94 -3.52
N ALA A 85 12.82 5.16 -3.47
CA ALA A 85 13.44 6.33 -4.09
C ALA A 85 13.06 6.47 -5.58
N PRO A 86 12.81 7.69 -6.06
CA PRO A 86 13.05 8.99 -5.41
C PRO A 86 11.98 9.44 -4.42
N GLU A 87 10.89 8.67 -4.29
CA GLU A 87 9.79 8.98 -3.39
C GLU A 87 10.14 8.61 -1.94
N ASP A 88 9.77 9.46 -0.97
CA ASP A 88 9.90 9.09 0.43
C ASP A 88 8.96 7.93 0.78
N ILE A 89 9.42 7.01 1.65
CA ILE A 89 8.66 5.82 2.01
C ILE A 89 7.28 6.14 2.60
N ALA A 90 7.10 7.25 3.31
CA ALA A 90 5.81 7.63 3.84
C ALA A 90 4.87 8.08 2.71
N ALA A 91 5.36 8.86 1.74
CA ALA A 91 4.58 9.27 0.57
C ALA A 91 4.20 8.04 -0.28
N TYR A 92 5.14 7.13 -0.52
CA TYR A 92 4.88 5.86 -1.21
C TYR A 92 3.82 5.02 -0.49
N ALA A 93 3.97 4.81 0.83
CA ALA A 93 3.03 4.03 1.64
C ALA A 93 1.62 4.63 1.60
N GLN A 94 1.50 5.95 1.71
CA GLN A 94 0.22 6.64 1.60
C GLN A 94 -0.41 6.42 0.22
N ARG A 95 0.36 6.58 -0.86
CA ARG A 95 -0.12 6.37 -2.23
C ARG A 95 -0.57 4.92 -2.48
N VAL A 96 0.15 3.94 -1.91
CA VAL A 96 -0.25 2.53 -1.93
C VAL A 96 -1.56 2.32 -1.16
N ALA A 97 -1.67 2.86 0.05
CA ALA A 97 -2.87 2.76 0.89
C ALA A 97 -4.09 3.39 0.21
N ASP A 98 -3.92 4.56 -0.41
CA ASP A 98 -4.98 5.26 -1.16
C ASP A 98 -5.42 4.50 -2.41
N THR A 99 -4.49 3.79 -3.06
CA THR A 99 -4.78 2.99 -4.25
C THR A 99 -5.49 1.70 -3.89
N TRP A 100 -5.00 0.99 -2.88
CA TRP A 100 -5.51 -0.31 -2.46
C TRP A 100 -6.77 -0.23 -1.61
N LYS A 101 -6.96 0.87 -0.86
CA LYS A 101 -8.08 1.07 0.07
C LYS A 101 -8.25 -0.11 1.01
N ILE A 102 -7.13 -0.47 1.67
CA ILE A 102 -7.04 -1.61 2.58
C ILE A 102 -8.06 -1.47 3.71
N GLY A 103 -8.66 -2.59 4.10
CA GLY A 103 -9.66 -2.66 5.15
C GLY A 103 -11.10 -2.56 4.64
N ARG A 104 -12.04 -2.57 5.57
CA ARG A 104 -13.47 -2.46 5.26
C ARG A 104 -13.79 -1.03 4.82
N ARG A 105 -14.36 -0.89 3.62
CA ARG A 105 -14.60 0.42 2.98
C ARG A 105 -15.40 1.38 3.87
N GLU A 106 -16.40 0.87 4.60
CA GLU A 106 -17.28 1.68 5.43
C GLU A 106 -16.69 1.98 6.81
N VAL A 107 -15.69 1.21 7.24
CA VAL A 107 -15.03 1.37 8.54
C VAL A 107 -13.71 2.11 8.40
N GLY A 108 -12.93 1.79 7.38
CA GLY A 108 -11.58 2.35 7.16
C GLY A 108 -10.58 1.80 8.17
N ASP A 109 -10.51 0.48 8.31
CA ASP A 109 -9.75 -0.24 9.32
C ASP A 109 -8.60 -1.08 8.70
N GLY A 110 -7.87 -0.47 7.78
CA GLY A 110 -6.70 -1.07 7.17
C GLY A 110 -5.39 -0.67 7.83
N VAL A 111 -4.40 -1.55 7.77
CA VAL A 111 -3.00 -1.27 8.12
C VAL A 111 -2.10 -1.76 7.00
N LEU A 112 -1.18 -0.92 6.56
CA LEU A 112 -0.17 -1.26 5.57
C LEU A 112 1.22 -1.17 6.19
N VAL A 113 1.99 -2.25 6.11
CA VAL A 113 3.40 -2.26 6.49
C VAL A 113 4.24 -2.30 5.22
N VAL A 114 4.99 -1.24 4.94
CA VAL A 114 5.90 -1.14 3.79
C VAL A 114 7.33 -1.30 4.27
N VAL A 115 8.08 -2.18 3.61
CA VAL A 115 9.51 -2.38 3.82
C VAL A 115 10.26 -2.05 2.53
N ALA A 116 11.08 -1.00 2.55
CA ALA A 116 12.04 -0.70 1.51
C ALA A 116 13.39 -1.31 1.90
N LYS A 117 13.65 -2.52 1.37
CA LYS A 117 14.74 -3.39 1.84
C LYS A 117 16.12 -2.76 1.69
N ASP A 118 16.43 -2.25 0.48
CA ASP A 118 17.75 -1.72 0.17
C ASP A 118 18.03 -0.40 0.89
N GLU A 119 16.97 0.36 1.16
CA GLU A 119 17.02 1.60 1.94
C GLU A 119 16.99 1.35 3.46
N ARG A 120 16.71 0.12 3.88
CA ARG A 120 16.53 -0.26 5.30
C ARG A 120 15.49 0.59 6.02
N ARG A 121 14.43 0.94 5.31
CA ARG A 121 13.33 1.77 5.82
C ARG A 121 12.07 0.95 5.95
N VAL A 122 11.30 1.27 6.97
CA VAL A 122 10.00 0.66 7.22
C VAL A 122 8.99 1.75 7.56
N ARG A 123 7.79 1.64 7.03
CA ARG A 123 6.65 2.49 7.36
C ARG A 123 5.45 1.62 7.71
N ILE A 124 4.73 1.99 8.75
CA ILE A 124 3.40 1.47 9.06
C ILE A 124 2.42 2.62 8.80
N GLU A 125 1.53 2.40 7.83
CA GLU A 125 0.46 3.33 7.49
C GLU A 125 -0.85 2.78 8.06
N VAL A 126 -1.57 3.62 8.79
CA VAL A 126 -2.73 3.21 9.58
C VAL A 126 -3.95 3.98 9.12
N ALA A 127 -5.02 3.28 8.77
CA ALA A 127 -6.27 3.92 8.40
C ALA A 127 -6.96 4.55 9.63
N LYS A 128 -7.75 5.59 9.40
CA LYS A 128 -8.30 6.49 10.41
C LYS A 128 -9.02 5.79 11.57
N ALA A 129 -9.75 4.71 11.31
CA ALA A 129 -10.47 3.99 12.37
C ALA A 129 -9.54 3.27 13.37
N LEU A 130 -8.27 3.07 13.00
CA LEU A 130 -7.28 2.39 13.82
C LEU A 130 -6.25 3.33 14.45
N GLU A 131 -6.30 4.65 14.18
CA GLU A 131 -5.36 5.63 14.75
C GLU A 131 -5.42 5.66 16.29
N GLY A 132 -6.60 5.36 16.89
CA GLY A 132 -6.76 5.23 18.34
C GLY A 132 -5.96 4.05 18.90
N ALA A 133 -6.02 2.89 18.24
CA ALA A 133 -5.29 1.68 18.64
C ALA A 133 -3.80 1.76 18.31
N ILE A 134 -3.46 2.34 17.17
CA ILE A 134 -2.09 2.41 16.64
C ILE A 134 -1.76 3.87 16.26
N PRO A 135 -1.58 4.76 17.24
CA PRO A 135 -1.10 6.10 16.94
C PRO A 135 0.34 6.05 16.41
N ASP A 136 0.78 7.11 15.72
CA ASP A 136 2.12 7.20 15.10
C ASP A 136 3.26 6.79 16.04
N LEU A 137 3.17 7.18 17.31
CA LEU A 137 4.17 6.80 18.31
C LEU A 137 4.22 5.28 18.52
N ALA A 138 3.06 4.63 18.56
CA ALA A 138 2.98 3.17 18.70
C ALA A 138 3.53 2.46 17.46
N ALA A 139 3.19 2.93 16.27
CA ALA A 139 3.75 2.41 15.01
C ALA A 139 5.27 2.51 14.98
N ARG A 140 5.84 3.66 15.39
CA ARG A 140 7.30 3.84 15.50
C ARG A 140 7.92 2.90 16.53
N GLN A 141 7.31 2.74 17.71
CA GLN A 141 7.78 1.81 18.73
C GLN A 141 7.83 0.36 18.22
N ILE A 142 6.81 -0.08 17.50
CA ILE A 142 6.78 -1.41 16.89
C ILE A 142 7.94 -1.59 15.91
N ILE A 143 8.18 -0.61 15.04
CA ILE A 143 9.31 -0.64 14.11
C ILE A 143 10.63 -0.72 14.87
N ASP A 144 10.82 0.12 15.88
CA ASP A 144 12.11 0.23 16.59
C ASP A 144 12.39 -0.95 17.50
N GLN A 145 11.37 -1.55 18.11
CA GLN A 145 11.52 -2.63 19.09
C GLN A 145 11.48 -4.02 18.47
N SER A 146 10.72 -4.22 17.38
CA SER A 146 10.54 -5.54 16.76
C SER A 146 11.26 -5.65 15.42
N ILE A 147 10.99 -4.73 14.48
CA ILE A 147 11.46 -4.87 13.10
C ILE A 147 12.95 -4.60 12.99
N ARG A 148 13.41 -3.42 13.44
CA ARG A 148 14.80 -3.00 13.26
C ARG A 148 15.83 -3.93 13.88
N PRO A 149 15.66 -4.43 15.12
CA PRO A 149 16.63 -5.37 15.71
C PRO A 149 16.71 -6.68 14.95
N ALA A 150 15.57 -7.28 14.58
CA ALA A 150 15.49 -8.50 13.83
C ALA A 150 16.10 -8.35 12.42
N PHE A 151 15.80 -7.26 11.71
CA PHE A 151 16.38 -7.00 10.39
C PHE A 151 17.90 -6.79 10.42
N ARG A 152 18.45 -6.22 11.49
CA ARG A 152 19.92 -6.17 11.70
C ARG A 152 20.53 -7.55 11.86
N ALA A 153 19.77 -8.50 12.41
CA ALA A 153 20.15 -9.90 12.53
C ALA A 153 19.82 -10.74 11.28
N ASN A 154 19.34 -10.11 10.19
CA ASN A 154 18.82 -10.74 8.98
C ASN A 154 17.61 -11.67 9.21
N ASP A 155 16.93 -11.53 10.35
CA ASP A 155 15.69 -12.24 10.67
C ASP A 155 14.48 -11.37 10.22
N TYR A 156 14.23 -11.33 8.92
CA TYR A 156 13.13 -10.54 8.36
C TYR A 156 11.76 -11.10 8.76
N ALA A 157 11.61 -12.43 8.67
CA ALA A 157 10.33 -13.07 8.97
C ALA A 157 9.97 -12.93 10.46
N GLY A 158 10.90 -13.22 11.38
CA GLY A 158 10.66 -13.08 12.81
C GLY A 158 10.39 -11.64 13.23
N GLY A 159 11.10 -10.67 12.63
CA GLY A 159 10.83 -9.25 12.88
C GLY A 159 9.45 -8.79 12.43
N LEU A 160 9.00 -9.24 11.26
CA LEU A 160 7.67 -8.96 10.74
C LEU A 160 6.60 -9.66 11.56
N GLU A 161 6.80 -10.93 11.91
CA GLU A 161 5.87 -11.68 12.73
C GLU A 161 5.65 -11.02 14.10
N ALA A 162 6.73 -10.65 14.80
CA ALA A 162 6.66 -9.95 16.08
C ALA A 162 5.94 -8.59 15.98
N ALA A 163 6.16 -7.87 14.88
CA ALA A 163 5.45 -6.61 14.62
C ALA A 163 3.96 -6.84 14.39
N LEU A 164 3.60 -7.85 13.59
CA LEU A 164 2.20 -8.22 13.34
C LEU A 164 1.49 -8.61 14.62
N ASP A 165 2.12 -9.38 15.50
CA ASP A 165 1.54 -9.76 16.78
C ASP A 165 1.22 -8.54 17.65
N GLN A 166 2.09 -7.53 17.67
CA GLN A 166 1.83 -6.29 18.39
C GLN A 166 0.71 -5.44 17.73
N LEU A 167 0.67 -5.37 16.40
CA LEU A 167 -0.40 -4.68 15.68
C LEU A 167 -1.74 -5.35 15.96
N ILE A 168 -1.83 -6.66 15.82
CA ILE A 168 -3.02 -7.46 16.08
C ILE A 168 -3.50 -7.29 17.54
N ALA A 169 -2.58 -7.36 18.51
CA ALA A 169 -2.92 -7.20 19.92
C ALA A 169 -3.52 -5.80 20.21
N ARG A 170 -2.99 -4.75 19.59
CA ARG A 170 -3.52 -3.39 19.74
C ARG A 170 -4.90 -3.25 19.11
N ILE A 171 -5.07 -3.77 17.90
CA ILE A 171 -6.36 -3.71 17.18
C ILE A 171 -7.45 -4.48 17.94
N ARG A 172 -7.13 -5.62 18.51
CA ARG A 172 -8.09 -6.40 19.34
C ARG A 172 -8.56 -5.65 20.59
N GLY A 173 -7.78 -4.71 21.09
CA GLY A 173 -8.14 -3.82 22.19
C GLY A 173 -9.06 -2.66 21.80
N GLU A 174 -9.27 -2.43 20.49
CA GLU A 174 -10.11 -1.34 19.98
C GLU A 174 -11.56 -1.81 19.79
N ALA A 175 -12.54 -0.94 20.14
CA ALA A 175 -13.97 -1.22 19.97
C ALA A 175 -14.41 -1.00 18.51
N LEU A 176 -14.02 -1.89 17.62
CA LEU A 176 -14.41 -1.85 16.21
C LEU A 176 -15.72 -2.61 15.95
N PRO A 177 -16.49 -2.24 14.90
CA PRO A 177 -17.66 -3.00 14.49
C PRO A 177 -17.28 -4.45 14.14
N ALA A 178 -18.10 -5.41 14.60
CA ALA A 178 -17.89 -6.82 14.29
C ALA A 178 -17.82 -7.06 12.77
N PRO A 179 -17.06 -8.07 12.30
CA PRO A 179 -17.03 -8.43 10.90
C PRO A 179 -18.42 -8.84 10.44
N THR A 180 -18.91 -8.21 9.37
CA THR A 180 -20.14 -8.67 8.73
C THR A 180 -19.80 -9.96 8.00
N VAL A 181 -20.23 -11.09 8.51
CA VAL A 181 -20.23 -12.34 7.75
C VAL A 181 -21.07 -12.07 6.50
N ARG A 182 -20.46 -11.98 5.33
CA ARG A 182 -21.20 -12.07 4.07
C ARG A 182 -21.83 -13.45 4.06
N GLY A 183 -23.06 -13.53 4.57
CA GLY A 183 -23.88 -14.71 4.38
C GLY A 183 -23.91 -15.03 2.90
N LYS A 184 -23.56 -16.26 2.54
CA LYS A 184 -23.88 -16.79 1.21
C LYS A 184 -25.31 -16.37 0.95
N ALA A 185 -25.54 -15.58 -0.12
CA ALA A 185 -26.88 -15.32 -0.59
C ALA A 185 -27.58 -16.68 -0.68
N GLN A 186 -28.52 -16.90 0.21
CA GLN A 186 -29.39 -18.05 0.10
C GLN A 186 -30.31 -17.74 -1.10
N PRO A 187 -30.22 -18.46 -2.21
CA PRO A 187 -31.30 -18.47 -3.18
C PRO A 187 -32.37 -19.40 -2.61
N GLY A 188 -33.18 -18.87 -1.74
CA GLY A 188 -34.31 -19.57 -1.15
C GLY A 188 -35.43 -18.57 -1.01
N LEU A 189 -36.33 -18.57 -1.99
CA LEU A 189 -37.70 -18.09 -1.82
C LEU A 189 -38.23 -18.74 -0.55
N GLN A 190 -38.52 -17.92 0.46
CA GLN A 190 -39.20 -18.42 1.66
C GLN A 190 -40.61 -18.86 1.24
N LEU A 191 -40.84 -20.16 1.34
CA LEU A 191 -42.14 -20.79 1.04
C LEU A 191 -43.32 -20.15 1.82
N GLU A 192 -43.03 -19.40 2.88
CA GLU A 192 -44.03 -18.66 3.61
C GLU A 192 -44.59 -17.43 2.88
N GLU A 193 -43.80 -16.75 2.03
CA GLU A 193 -44.32 -15.63 1.24
C GLU A 193 -45.21 -16.10 0.08
N LEU A 194 -45.01 -17.32 -0.43
CA LEU A 194 -45.87 -17.91 -1.45
C LEU A 194 -47.22 -18.32 -0.91
N ALA A 195 -47.33 -18.69 0.38
CA ALA A 195 -48.58 -19.05 1.00
C ALA A 195 -49.53 -17.84 1.18
N MET A 196 -48.98 -16.64 1.37
CA MET A 196 -49.80 -15.43 1.52
C MET A 196 -50.40 -14.92 0.21
N PHE A 197 -49.75 -15.21 -0.94
CA PHE A 197 -50.28 -14.84 -2.25
C PHE A 197 -51.43 -15.73 -2.71
N PHE A 198 -51.51 -16.98 -2.23
CA PHE A 198 -52.60 -17.91 -2.60
C PHE A 198 -53.86 -17.72 -1.77
N PHE A 199 -53.78 -17.07 -0.60
CA PHE A 199 -54.96 -16.89 0.27
C PHE A 199 -55.77 -15.63 -0.01
N VAL A 200 -55.23 -14.68 -0.80
CA VAL A 200 -55.92 -13.42 -1.13
C VAL A 200 -56.60 -13.46 -2.53
N ALA A 201 -56.33 -14.49 -3.37
CA ALA A 201 -56.80 -14.54 -4.77
C ALA A 201 -58.02 -15.46 -5.01
N VAL A 202 -58.64 -16.03 -3.99
CA VAL A 202 -59.84 -16.86 -4.18
C VAL A 202 -60.88 -16.54 -3.14
N PRO A 203 -61.64 -15.46 -3.26
CA PRO A 203 -63.10 -15.51 -3.31
C PRO A 203 -63.70 -14.34 -4.10
N ILE A 204 -63.77 -14.35 -5.40
CA ILE A 204 -64.79 -13.57 -6.15
C ILE A 204 -65.08 -14.35 -7.44
N ILE A 205 -65.72 -15.52 -7.35
CA ILE A 205 -66.61 -16.08 -8.40
C ILE A 205 -67.64 -16.95 -7.67
N GLY A 206 -68.79 -16.39 -7.42
CA GLY A 206 -69.92 -17.13 -6.87
C GLY A 206 -71.04 -16.24 -6.36
N ALA A 207 -71.73 -15.49 -7.22
CA ALA A 207 -73.14 -15.14 -7.11
C ALA A 207 -73.64 -14.61 -8.44
#